data_118850e24167bb86d8ac9d23adf021bf
#
_entry.id   118850e24167bb86d8ac9d23adf021bf
#
_cell.length_a   1.000
_cell.length_b   1.000
_cell.length_c   1.000
_cell.angle_alpha   90.00
_cell.angle_beta   90.00
_cell.angle_gamma   90.00
#
_symmetry.space_group_name_H-M   'P 1'
#
loop_
_entity.id
_entity.type
_entity.pdbx_description
1 polymer ?
#
loop_
_entity_poly.entity_id
_entity_poly.type
_entity_poly.pdbx_seq_one_letter_code
_entity_poly.pdbx_strand_id
1 'polypeptide(L)'
;MITVLTPTFNRGAITKPRDSLQKQTVKDFEWLVVDDGSTDGTKDLITQLQEKSDFPIRYIYKSNGGKHTALNVGIQTICSELIFIVDSDDCVTDDAVESILKIHKKYRSQNNICGYAFLRAFPDGKVNGKKFDVDEK
;
A
#
# COMPACT_ATOMS: atom_id res chain seq x y z
N MET A 1 7.39 -10.41 5.28
CA MET A 1 6.01 -9.87 5.13
C MET A 1 6.04 -8.37 5.00
N ILE A 2 5.22 -7.80 4.13
CA ILE A 2 5.05 -6.35 3.89
C ILE A 2 3.69 -5.93 4.44
N THR A 3 3.58 -4.74 5.05
CA THR A 3 2.26 -4.11 5.23
C THR A 3 2.04 -3.08 4.12
N VAL A 4 1.03 -3.32 3.28
CA VAL A 4 0.54 -2.33 2.31
C VAL A 4 -0.39 -1.40 3.06
N LEU A 5 -0.02 -0.12 3.18
CA LEU A 5 -0.77 0.90 3.93
C LEU A 5 -1.52 1.83 2.98
N THR A 6 -2.84 1.87 3.10
CA THR A 6 -3.70 2.74 2.30
C THR A 6 -4.50 3.67 3.20
N PRO A 7 -4.20 4.98 3.22
CA PRO A 7 -5.10 5.97 3.82
C PRO A 7 -6.31 6.20 2.90
N THR A 8 -7.50 6.30 3.46
CA THR A 8 -8.73 6.54 2.70
C THR A 8 -9.65 7.54 3.40
N PHE A 9 -10.44 8.26 2.61
CA PHE A 9 -11.50 9.15 3.11
C PHE A 9 -12.58 9.31 2.04
N ASN A 10 -13.83 8.92 2.35
CA ASN A 10 -14.98 8.99 1.44
C ASN A 10 -14.67 8.41 0.04
N ARG A 11 -14.09 7.22 0.01
CA ARG A 11 -13.71 6.48 -1.19
C ARG A 11 -14.45 5.13 -1.24
N GLY A 12 -15.77 5.18 -1.42
CA GLY A 12 -16.59 3.99 -1.67
C GLY A 12 -16.14 3.16 -2.88
N ALA A 13 -15.10 3.61 -3.59
CA ALA A 13 -14.46 2.92 -4.71
C ALA A 13 -13.00 2.51 -4.41
N ILE A 14 -12.66 2.15 -3.19
CA ILE A 14 -11.33 1.61 -2.81
C ILE A 14 -11.03 0.23 -3.47
N THR A 15 -11.63 0.00 -4.63
CA THR A 15 -11.50 -1.25 -5.38
C THR A 15 -10.21 -1.32 -6.18
N LYS A 16 -9.66 -0.19 -6.64
CA LYS A 16 -8.43 -0.18 -7.45
C LYS A 16 -7.22 -0.81 -6.75
N PRO A 17 -6.79 -0.33 -5.56
CA PRO A 17 -5.71 -1.00 -4.85
C PRO A 17 -6.07 -2.46 -4.51
N ARG A 18 -7.30 -2.73 -4.08
CA ARG A 18 -7.77 -4.09 -3.79
C ARG A 18 -7.59 -5.02 -4.98
N ASP A 19 -8.05 -4.63 -6.16
CA ASP A 19 -8.02 -5.48 -7.35
C ASP A 19 -6.58 -5.73 -7.82
N SER A 20 -5.69 -4.75 -7.68
CA SER A 20 -4.27 -4.94 -7.98
C SER A 20 -3.54 -5.78 -6.93
N LEU A 21 -3.93 -5.72 -5.66
CA LEU A 21 -3.40 -6.58 -4.60
C LEU A 21 -3.89 -8.02 -4.74
N GLN A 22 -5.13 -8.23 -5.21
CA GLN A 22 -5.66 -9.57 -5.51
C GLN A 22 -4.85 -10.29 -6.61
N LYS A 23 -4.23 -9.55 -7.53
CA LYS A 23 -3.44 -10.11 -8.64
C LYS A 23 -1.97 -10.35 -8.29
N GLN A 24 -1.51 -9.96 -7.10
CA GLN A 24 -0.10 -10.11 -6.75
C GLN A 24 0.39 -11.55 -6.89
N THR A 25 1.55 -11.71 -7.52
CA THR A 25 2.22 -13.01 -7.71
C THR A 25 2.67 -13.64 -6.40
N VAL A 26 2.94 -12.81 -5.39
CA VAL A 26 3.35 -13.21 -4.04
C VAL A 26 2.40 -12.62 -3.01
N LYS A 27 1.85 -13.45 -2.12
CA LYS A 27 0.91 -13.06 -1.06
C LYS A 27 1.55 -12.86 0.32
N ASP A 28 2.85 -12.62 0.38
CA ASP A 28 3.56 -12.35 1.65
C ASP A 28 3.36 -10.90 2.11
N PHE A 29 2.10 -10.47 2.21
CA PHE A 29 1.71 -9.14 2.67
C PHE A 29 0.37 -9.15 3.41
N GLU A 30 0.13 -8.10 4.19
CA GLU A 30 -1.20 -7.70 4.67
C GLU A 30 -1.58 -6.34 4.07
N TRP A 31 -2.87 -6.07 3.93
CA TRP A 31 -3.38 -4.75 3.53
C TRP A 31 -4.00 -4.04 4.73
N LEU A 32 -3.38 -2.94 5.18
CA LEU A 32 -3.90 -2.07 6.22
C LEU A 32 -4.58 -0.85 5.61
N VAL A 33 -5.88 -0.75 5.78
CA VAL A 33 -6.66 0.42 5.39
C VAL A 33 -6.91 1.28 6.62
N VAL A 34 -6.47 2.54 6.57
CA VAL A 34 -6.76 3.52 7.63
C VAL A 34 -7.75 4.55 7.09
N ASP A 35 -8.95 4.51 7.62
CA ASP A 35 -10.06 5.36 7.24
C ASP A 35 -10.08 6.63 8.08
N ASP A 36 -9.88 7.76 7.44
CA ASP A 36 -9.82 9.08 8.05
C ASP A 36 -11.21 9.73 8.24
N GLY A 37 -12.16 8.95 8.73
CA GLY A 37 -13.47 9.46 9.10
C GLY A 37 -14.50 9.44 7.98
N SER A 38 -14.50 8.43 7.12
CA SER A 38 -15.49 8.30 6.03
C SER A 38 -16.91 8.15 6.57
N THR A 39 -17.85 8.70 5.79
CA THR A 39 -19.30 8.68 6.06
C THR A 39 -20.11 8.07 4.91
N ASP A 40 -19.45 7.46 3.91
CA ASP A 40 -20.01 7.03 2.63
C ASP A 40 -20.12 5.51 2.46
N GLY A 41 -20.18 4.71 3.48
CA GLY A 41 -20.22 3.24 3.34
C GLY A 41 -18.87 2.57 3.06
N THR A 42 -17.75 3.30 3.11
CA THR A 42 -16.39 2.74 2.96
C THR A 42 -16.15 1.58 3.93
N LYS A 43 -16.61 1.69 5.19
CA LYS A 43 -16.49 0.63 6.20
C LYS A 43 -17.17 -0.67 5.77
N ASP A 44 -18.40 -0.58 5.29
CA ASP A 44 -19.19 -1.77 4.88
C ASP A 44 -18.53 -2.46 3.69
N LEU A 45 -18.00 -1.67 2.74
CA LEU A 45 -17.25 -2.19 1.61
C LEU A 45 -15.99 -2.93 2.08
N ILE A 46 -15.20 -2.36 2.99
CA ILE A 46 -14.00 -3.03 3.50
C ILE A 46 -14.35 -4.32 4.22
N THR A 47 -15.42 -4.33 5.02
CA THR A 47 -15.89 -5.56 5.68
C THR A 47 -16.20 -6.66 4.67
N GLN A 48 -16.89 -6.35 3.58
CA GLN A 48 -17.16 -7.31 2.51
C GLN A 48 -15.88 -7.79 1.81
N LEU A 49 -14.89 -6.91 1.65
CA LEU A 49 -13.60 -7.26 1.07
C LEU A 49 -12.78 -8.19 1.98
N GLN A 50 -12.86 -8.02 3.30
CA GLN A 50 -12.21 -8.91 4.27
C GLN A 50 -12.70 -10.36 4.13
N GLU A 51 -13.98 -10.58 3.81
CA GLU A 51 -14.56 -11.91 3.64
C GLU A 51 -14.19 -12.56 2.29
N LYS A 52 -13.91 -11.75 1.26
CA LYS A 52 -13.74 -12.23 -0.13
C LYS A 52 -12.28 -12.27 -0.60
N SER A 53 -11.36 -11.67 0.12
CA SER A 53 -9.95 -11.61 -0.29
C SER A 53 -9.17 -12.83 0.18
N ASP A 54 -8.18 -13.24 -0.62
CA ASP A 54 -7.26 -14.34 -0.31
C ASP A 54 -5.99 -13.89 0.42
N PHE A 55 -6.02 -12.66 0.97
CA PHE A 55 -4.97 -12.06 1.77
C PHE A 55 -5.56 -11.30 2.96
N PRO A 56 -4.81 -11.11 4.06
CA PRO A 56 -5.28 -10.41 5.24
C PRO A 56 -5.57 -8.94 4.97
N ILE A 57 -6.74 -8.45 5.40
CA ILE A 57 -7.10 -7.04 5.38
C ILE A 57 -7.38 -6.58 6.80
N ARG A 58 -6.66 -5.57 7.26
CA ARG A 58 -6.93 -4.86 8.51
C ARG A 58 -7.58 -3.51 8.21
N TYR A 59 -8.53 -3.12 9.04
CA TYR A 59 -9.22 -1.85 8.94
C TYR A 59 -9.16 -1.08 10.25
N ILE A 60 -8.76 0.18 10.18
CA ILE A 60 -8.74 1.12 11.31
C ILE A 60 -9.54 2.35 10.92
N TYR A 61 -10.54 2.69 11.71
CA TYR A 61 -11.28 3.93 11.59
C TYR A 61 -10.76 4.97 12.60
N LYS A 62 -10.62 6.22 12.19
CA LYS A 62 -10.29 7.36 13.06
C LYS A 62 -11.12 8.58 12.69
N SER A 63 -11.27 9.53 13.61
CA SER A 63 -11.87 10.83 13.28
C SER A 63 -11.05 11.56 12.22
N ASN A 64 -11.71 12.27 11.31
CA ASN A 64 -11.05 12.99 10.23
C ASN A 64 -9.98 13.95 10.76
N GLY A 65 -8.83 13.94 10.14
CA GLY A 65 -7.66 14.77 10.50
C GLY A 65 -6.69 14.94 9.33
N GLY A 66 -7.03 14.39 8.17
CA GLY A 66 -6.22 14.46 6.97
C GLY A 66 -5.30 13.23 6.78
N LYS A 67 -4.90 13.01 5.53
CA LYS A 67 -4.11 11.87 5.07
C LYS A 67 -2.87 11.60 5.96
N HIS A 68 -2.15 12.64 6.36
CA HIS A 68 -0.95 12.52 7.19
C HIS A 68 -1.24 11.91 8.56
N THR A 69 -2.40 12.23 9.18
CA THR A 69 -2.79 11.65 10.46
C THR A 69 -3.18 10.17 10.31
N ALA A 70 -3.82 9.80 9.21
CA ALA A 70 -4.13 8.40 8.89
C ALA A 70 -2.86 7.58 8.68
N LEU A 71 -1.86 8.12 7.96
CA LEU A 71 -0.56 7.49 7.80
C LEU A 71 0.14 7.30 9.16
N ASN A 72 0.15 8.31 10.03
CA ASN A 72 0.76 8.21 11.37
C ASN A 72 0.11 7.10 12.21
N VAL A 73 -1.23 7.02 12.21
CA VAL A 73 -1.94 5.94 12.91
C VAL A 73 -1.57 4.58 12.33
N GLY A 74 -1.55 4.46 11.00
CA GLY A 74 -1.15 3.22 10.34
C GLY A 74 0.25 2.78 10.74
N ILE A 75 1.25 3.66 10.61
CA ILE A 75 2.65 3.36 10.92
C ILE A 75 2.83 2.91 12.38
N GLN A 76 2.12 3.53 13.33
CA GLN A 76 2.20 3.16 14.74
C GLN A 76 1.63 1.78 15.07
N THR A 77 0.79 1.23 14.21
CA THR A 77 0.13 -0.07 14.41
C THR A 77 0.75 -1.23 13.60
N ILE A 78 1.75 -0.92 12.78
CA ILE A 78 2.43 -1.89 11.91
C ILE A 78 3.60 -2.52 12.67
N CYS A 79 3.69 -3.85 12.60
CA CYS A 79 4.81 -4.63 13.16
C CYS A 79 5.72 -5.22 12.08
N SER A 80 5.36 -5.12 10.80
CA SER A 80 6.18 -5.61 9.70
C SER A 80 7.42 -4.72 9.49
N GLU A 81 8.49 -5.32 8.99
CA GLU A 81 9.75 -4.62 8.69
C GLU A 81 9.60 -3.63 7.52
N LEU A 82 8.69 -3.92 6.59
CA LEU A 82 8.45 -3.12 5.40
C LEU A 82 7.04 -2.55 5.37
N ILE A 83 6.95 -1.27 5.03
CA ILE A 83 5.70 -0.56 4.78
C ILE A 83 5.71 -0.08 3.33
N PHE A 84 4.66 -0.46 2.58
CA PHE A 84 4.44 -0.01 1.21
C PHE A 84 3.19 0.88 1.17
N ILE A 85 3.36 2.17 0.94
CA ILE A 85 2.24 3.13 0.90
C ILE A 85 1.64 3.11 -0.50
N VAL A 86 0.33 2.85 -0.58
CA VAL A 86 -0.47 2.86 -1.82
C VAL A 86 -1.71 3.71 -1.58
N ASP A 87 -1.89 4.75 -2.37
CA ASP A 87 -3.06 5.64 -2.26
C ASP A 87 -4.36 4.93 -2.67
N SER A 88 -5.49 5.37 -2.13
CA SER A 88 -6.80 4.72 -2.33
C SER A 88 -7.32 4.75 -3.77
N ASP A 89 -6.72 5.55 -4.65
CA ASP A 89 -7.04 5.68 -6.07
C ASP A 89 -5.93 5.15 -7.00
N ASP A 90 -4.83 4.67 -6.44
CA ASP A 90 -3.73 4.06 -7.19
C ASP A 90 -3.90 2.53 -7.32
N CYS A 91 -3.12 1.94 -8.22
CA CYS A 91 -2.94 0.50 -8.36
C CYS A 91 -1.46 0.17 -8.49
N VAL A 92 -1.11 -1.08 -8.26
CA VAL A 92 0.26 -1.59 -8.35
C VAL A 92 0.36 -2.65 -9.45
N THR A 93 1.55 -2.89 -9.98
CA THR A 93 1.81 -3.99 -10.92
C THR A 93 1.63 -5.34 -10.23
N ASP A 94 1.31 -6.37 -11.00
CA ASP A 94 1.01 -7.72 -10.46
C ASP A 94 2.22 -8.35 -9.72
N ASP A 95 3.43 -7.87 -9.98
CA ASP A 95 4.70 -8.31 -9.36
C ASP A 95 5.28 -7.33 -8.32
N ALA A 96 4.52 -6.31 -7.90
CA ALA A 96 5.03 -5.24 -7.03
C ALA A 96 5.56 -5.78 -5.69
N VAL A 97 4.79 -6.63 -5.01
CA VAL A 97 5.21 -7.25 -3.74
C VAL A 97 6.47 -8.10 -3.92
N GLU A 98 6.52 -8.91 -4.95
CA GLU A 98 7.68 -9.75 -5.27
C GLU A 98 8.93 -8.90 -5.53
N SER A 99 8.80 -7.82 -6.30
CA SER A 99 9.87 -6.89 -6.64
C SER A 99 10.41 -6.18 -5.40
N ILE A 100 9.54 -5.70 -4.50
CA ILE A 100 9.93 -5.08 -3.23
C ILE A 100 10.71 -6.07 -2.36
N LEU A 101 10.21 -7.30 -2.21
CA LEU A 101 10.87 -8.33 -1.40
C LEU A 101 12.24 -8.71 -1.98
N LYS A 102 12.38 -8.81 -3.29
CA LYS A 102 13.68 -9.07 -3.96
C LYS A 102 14.69 -7.97 -3.68
N ILE A 103 14.29 -6.71 -3.83
CA ILE A 103 15.15 -5.55 -3.57
C ILE A 103 15.53 -5.50 -2.08
N HIS A 104 14.55 -5.67 -1.18
CA HIS A 104 14.82 -5.69 0.25
C HIS A 104 15.83 -6.79 0.61
N LYS A 105 15.64 -8.02 0.12
CA LYS A 105 16.58 -9.14 0.35
C LYS A 105 18.00 -8.81 -0.10
N LYS A 106 18.15 -8.09 -1.23
CA LYS A 106 19.45 -7.69 -1.77
C LYS A 106 20.17 -6.66 -0.90
N TYR A 107 19.43 -5.71 -0.32
CA TYR A 107 20.01 -4.53 0.31
C TYR A 107 19.86 -4.46 1.84
N ARG A 108 19.06 -5.34 2.48
CA ARG A 108 18.73 -5.28 3.91
C ARG A 108 19.94 -5.33 4.87
N SER A 109 21.08 -5.81 4.41
CA SER A 109 22.32 -5.84 5.20
C SER A 109 23.08 -4.49 5.19
N GLN A 110 22.65 -3.53 4.40
CA GLN A 110 23.26 -2.20 4.32
C GLN A 110 22.58 -1.27 5.35
N ASN A 111 23.34 -0.83 6.35
CA ASN A 111 22.82 -0.02 7.47
C ASN A 111 22.46 1.44 7.09
N ASN A 112 22.75 1.87 5.88
CA ASN A 112 22.51 3.23 5.40
C ASN A 112 21.26 3.35 4.49
N ILE A 113 20.49 2.28 4.30
CA ILE A 113 19.25 2.30 3.52
C ILE A 113 18.06 2.40 4.45
N CYS A 114 17.29 3.48 4.33
CA CYS A 114 16.07 3.72 5.08
C CYS A 114 14.79 3.46 4.28
N GLY A 115 14.89 3.22 2.97
CA GLY A 115 13.71 2.98 2.13
C GLY A 115 14.07 2.72 0.67
N TYR A 116 13.04 2.35 -0.09
CA TYR A 116 13.11 2.09 -1.54
C TYR A 116 12.09 2.97 -2.26
N ALA A 117 12.49 3.62 -3.33
CA ALA A 117 11.60 4.37 -4.19
C ALA A 117 11.42 3.66 -5.53
N PHE A 118 10.20 3.61 -6.02
CA PHE A 118 9.83 2.99 -7.29
C PHE A 118 9.24 4.02 -8.23
N LEU A 119 9.42 3.81 -9.52
CA LEU A 119 8.82 4.64 -10.54
C LEU A 119 7.30 4.43 -10.58
N ARG A 120 6.59 5.53 -10.80
CA ARG A 120 5.16 5.50 -11.12
C ARG A 120 4.97 5.53 -12.64
N ALA A 121 3.95 4.85 -13.13
CA ALA A 121 3.58 4.89 -14.54
C ALA A 121 2.08 5.16 -14.69
N PHE A 122 1.71 5.73 -15.84
CA PHE A 122 0.33 5.79 -16.28
C PHE A 122 -0.13 4.43 -16.80
N PRO A 123 -1.45 4.19 -16.95
CA PRO A 123 -1.97 2.91 -17.45
C PRO A 123 -1.46 2.52 -18.85
N ASP A 124 -1.02 3.51 -19.64
CA ASP A 124 -0.40 3.31 -20.95
C ASP A 124 1.09 2.88 -20.87
N GLY A 125 1.63 2.72 -19.66
CA GLY A 125 3.02 2.34 -19.39
C GLY A 125 4.01 3.51 -19.43
N LYS A 126 3.54 4.74 -19.71
CA LYS A 126 4.42 5.92 -19.71
C LYS A 126 4.81 6.26 -18.28
N VAL A 127 6.11 6.33 -18.02
CA VAL A 127 6.67 6.67 -16.71
C VAL A 127 6.34 8.11 -16.35
N ASN A 128 5.85 8.31 -15.12
CA ASN A 128 5.62 9.63 -14.54
C ASN A 128 6.89 10.09 -13.81
N GLY A 129 7.54 11.12 -14.35
CA GLY A 129 8.80 11.64 -13.82
C GLY A 129 10.03 11.20 -14.60
N LYS A 130 11.22 11.46 -14.05
CA LYS A 130 12.50 11.03 -14.62
C LYS A 130 12.85 9.64 -14.09
N LYS A 131 13.40 8.81 -14.96
CA LYS A 131 14.06 7.56 -14.53
C LYS A 131 15.28 7.90 -13.68
N PHE A 132 15.54 7.09 -12.67
CA PHE A 132 16.80 7.17 -11.93
C PHE A 132 17.94 6.74 -12.86
N ASP A 133 19.01 7.51 -12.90
CA ASP A 133 20.19 7.19 -13.75
C ASP A 133 21.03 6.08 -13.11
N VAL A 134 20.99 5.99 -11.79
CA VAL A 134 21.65 4.97 -10.96
C VAL A 134 20.80 4.70 -9.72
N ASP A 135 21.01 3.55 -9.07
CA ASP A 135 20.48 3.32 -7.74
C ASP A 135 21.09 4.36 -6.80
N GLU A 136 20.31 5.35 -6.38
CA GLU A 136 20.75 6.32 -5.38
C GLU A 136 20.84 5.62 -4.02
N LYS A 137 22.01 5.75 -3.38
CA LYS A 137 22.29 5.17 -2.05
C LYS A 137 22.10 6.20 -0.97
#